data_b1d00bd6d81220464267cf6115935681
#
_entry.id   b1d00bd6d81220464267cf6115935681
#
_cell.length_a   1.000
_cell.length_b   1.000
_cell.length_c   1.000
_cell.angle_alpha   90.00
_cell.angle_beta   90.00
_cell.angle_gamma   90.00
#
_symmetry.space_group_name_H-M   'P 1'
#
loop_
_entity.id
_entity.type
_entity.pdbx_description
1 polymer ?
#
loop_
_entity_poly.entity_id
_entity_poly.type
_entity_poly.pdbx_seq_one_letter_code
_entity_poly.pdbx_strand_id
1 'polypeptide(L)'
;IANICQAIPDTNIDDIAATIGLDPRIGNLFLNAGPGYGGSCLPKDMNAIINLSSKIGVKPTLLNAVKKTNRLQISNIMTLIKHNIGKIQGKKITILGVAFKPNTDDVRDSMGIELVRKLVKLGANVTIHDPKALDNTRKIFHGNAKYTTTISSALKNCQCAIIMTQWKEYEKINNKTIKYMNKKFIIDSRRILSNKNLNAKYYAIGLGQKI
;
A
#
# COMPACT_ATOMS: atom_id res chain seq x y z
N ILE A 1 -0.70 -11.51 -10.66
CA ILE A 1 -1.77 -11.13 -11.62
C ILE A 1 -2.03 -9.63 -11.58
N ALA A 2 -2.18 -8.97 -10.42
CA ALA A 2 -2.47 -7.54 -10.32
C ALA A 2 -1.48 -6.65 -11.11
N ASN A 3 -0.17 -6.97 -11.08
CA ASN A 3 0.83 -6.24 -11.87
C ASN A 3 0.66 -6.44 -13.39
N ILE A 4 0.13 -7.58 -13.82
CA ILE A 4 -0.21 -7.84 -15.23
C ILE A 4 -1.43 -6.97 -15.61
N CYS A 5 -2.48 -6.97 -14.80
CA CYS A 5 -3.65 -6.12 -15.02
C CYS A 5 -3.26 -4.64 -15.15
N GLN A 6 -2.37 -4.14 -14.29
CA GLN A 6 -1.92 -2.73 -14.37
C GLN A 6 -1.26 -2.36 -15.72
N ALA A 7 -0.70 -3.34 -16.43
CA ALA A 7 -0.04 -3.13 -17.73
C ALA A 7 -1.01 -3.29 -18.92
N ILE A 8 -2.23 -3.77 -18.71
CA ILE A 8 -3.23 -4.00 -19.76
C ILE A 8 -4.38 -3.01 -19.55
N PRO A 9 -4.65 -2.09 -20.49
CA PRO A 9 -5.78 -1.15 -20.37
C PRO A 9 -7.11 -1.88 -20.15
N ASP A 10 -8.01 -1.24 -19.43
CA ASP A 10 -9.39 -1.67 -19.19
C ASP A 10 -9.52 -3.02 -18.43
N THR A 11 -8.44 -3.53 -17.83
CA THR A 11 -8.50 -4.73 -16.98
C THR A 11 -8.63 -4.38 -15.51
N ASN A 12 -9.27 -5.27 -14.75
CA ASN A 12 -9.50 -5.11 -13.34
C ASN A 12 -9.23 -6.43 -12.59
N ILE A 13 -8.31 -6.40 -11.65
CA ILE A 13 -7.97 -7.60 -10.84
C ILE A 13 -9.15 -8.11 -10.02
N ASP A 14 -10.11 -7.25 -9.64
CA ASP A 14 -11.28 -7.68 -8.86
C ASP A 14 -12.17 -8.62 -9.67
N ASP A 15 -12.33 -8.37 -10.99
CA ASP A 15 -13.11 -9.24 -11.88
C ASP A 15 -12.45 -10.62 -12.02
N ILE A 16 -11.11 -10.64 -12.15
CA ILE A 16 -10.33 -11.89 -12.20
C ILE A 16 -10.44 -12.62 -10.85
N ALA A 17 -10.25 -11.91 -9.73
CA ALA A 17 -10.35 -12.52 -8.41
C ALA A 17 -11.74 -13.10 -8.13
N ALA A 18 -12.80 -12.37 -8.50
CA ALA A 18 -14.17 -12.85 -8.36
C ALA A 18 -14.40 -14.10 -9.20
N THR A 19 -13.94 -14.10 -10.47
CA THR A 19 -14.14 -15.22 -11.39
C THR A 19 -13.42 -16.49 -10.92
N ILE A 20 -12.13 -16.42 -10.59
CA ILE A 20 -11.39 -17.59 -10.10
C ILE A 20 -11.86 -18.07 -8.73
N GLY A 21 -12.37 -17.14 -7.91
CA GLY A 21 -12.93 -17.45 -6.58
C GLY A 21 -14.26 -18.21 -6.62
N LEU A 22 -14.93 -18.31 -7.79
CA LEU A 22 -16.12 -19.16 -7.98
C LEU A 22 -15.79 -20.65 -7.89
N ASP A 23 -14.54 -21.04 -8.19
CA ASP A 23 -14.11 -22.42 -8.02
C ASP A 23 -13.99 -22.75 -6.51
N PRO A 24 -14.76 -23.74 -6.00
CA PRO A 24 -14.77 -24.08 -4.58
C PRO A 24 -13.40 -24.58 -4.07
N ARG A 25 -12.51 -25.03 -4.95
CA ARG A 25 -11.14 -25.44 -4.59
C ARG A 25 -10.24 -24.24 -4.28
N ILE A 26 -10.59 -23.05 -4.77
CA ILE A 26 -9.85 -21.79 -4.58
C ILE A 26 -10.56 -20.92 -3.54
N GLY A 27 -11.84 -20.61 -3.76
CA GLY A 27 -12.65 -19.72 -2.95
C GLY A 27 -12.23 -18.24 -3.06
N ASN A 28 -13.03 -17.36 -2.47
CA ASN A 28 -12.82 -15.90 -2.58
C ASN A 28 -11.83 -15.32 -1.56
N LEU A 29 -11.41 -16.10 -0.56
CA LEU A 29 -10.53 -15.61 0.49
C LEU A 29 -9.09 -15.43 -0.03
N PHE A 30 -8.41 -14.41 0.47
CA PHE A 30 -7.01 -14.06 0.14
C PHE A 30 -6.71 -13.68 -1.32
N LEU A 31 -7.73 -13.43 -2.15
CA LEU A 31 -7.54 -13.03 -3.55
C LEU A 31 -7.43 -11.52 -3.76
N ASN A 32 -7.65 -10.72 -2.73
CA ASN A 32 -7.59 -9.26 -2.82
C ASN A 32 -6.18 -8.76 -3.15
N ALA A 33 -6.08 -7.95 -4.22
CA ALA A 33 -4.83 -7.28 -4.54
C ALA A 33 -4.47 -6.22 -3.50
N GLY A 34 -3.17 -6.03 -3.28
CA GLY A 34 -2.70 -5.09 -2.26
C GLY A 34 -1.21 -4.79 -2.31
N PRO A 35 -0.70 -3.97 -1.39
CA PRO A 35 0.69 -3.51 -1.35
C PRO A 35 1.66 -4.57 -0.84
N GLY A 36 1.20 -5.79 -0.64
CA GLY A 36 1.93 -6.90 -0.02
C GLY A 36 1.45 -7.21 1.39
N TYR A 37 1.89 -8.36 1.89
CA TYR A 37 1.65 -8.79 3.26
C TYR A 37 2.78 -8.34 4.19
N GLY A 38 2.42 -8.12 5.44
CA GLY A 38 3.31 -7.77 6.56
C GLY A 38 2.81 -8.40 7.85
N GLY A 39 3.18 -7.81 8.97
CA GLY A 39 2.80 -8.26 10.31
C GLY A 39 3.79 -9.27 10.90
N SER A 40 3.52 -9.69 12.12
CA SER A 40 4.44 -10.49 12.93
C SER A 40 4.54 -11.97 12.54
N CYS A 41 3.51 -12.53 11.89
CA CYS A 41 3.44 -13.96 11.61
C CYS A 41 3.95 -14.32 10.22
N LEU A 42 3.27 -13.85 9.17
CA LEU A 42 3.56 -14.28 7.78
C LEU A 42 5.02 -14.08 7.35
N PRO A 43 5.67 -12.91 7.56
CA PRO A 43 7.08 -12.74 7.17
C PRO A 43 8.02 -13.64 7.96
N LYS A 44 7.78 -13.80 9.28
CA LYS A 44 8.59 -14.65 10.16
C LYS A 44 8.47 -16.11 9.76
N ASP A 45 7.26 -16.63 9.58
CA ASP A 45 7.03 -18.04 9.29
C ASP A 45 7.50 -18.40 7.87
N MET A 46 7.32 -17.50 6.91
CA MET A 46 7.90 -17.63 5.57
C MET A 46 9.43 -17.75 5.62
N ASN A 47 10.11 -16.92 6.41
CA ASN A 47 11.55 -16.97 6.57
C ASN A 47 11.99 -18.27 7.28
N ALA A 48 11.25 -18.71 8.30
CA ALA A 48 11.55 -19.94 9.05
C ALA A 48 11.49 -21.17 8.13
N ILE A 49 10.44 -21.29 7.32
CA ILE A 49 10.29 -22.43 6.41
C ILE A 49 11.30 -22.42 5.27
N ILE A 50 11.65 -21.25 4.72
CA ILE A 50 12.72 -21.09 3.72
C ILE A 50 14.06 -21.56 4.30
N ASN A 51 14.38 -21.13 5.52
CA ASN A 51 15.64 -21.51 6.19
C ASN A 51 15.69 -23.00 6.49
N LEU A 52 14.59 -23.57 7.00
CA LEU A 52 14.48 -25.01 7.28
C LEU A 52 14.68 -25.82 5.99
N SER A 53 13.94 -25.48 4.92
CA SER A 53 14.06 -26.15 3.62
C SER A 53 15.50 -26.16 3.11
N SER A 54 16.19 -25.02 3.20
CA SER A 54 17.58 -24.92 2.78
C SER A 54 18.52 -25.78 3.61
N LYS A 55 18.29 -25.87 4.95
CA LYS A 55 19.09 -26.71 5.86
C LYS A 55 18.96 -28.21 5.58
N ILE A 56 17.80 -28.65 5.13
CA ILE A 56 17.55 -30.08 4.80
C ILE A 56 17.80 -30.38 3.31
N GLY A 57 18.41 -29.47 2.56
CA GLY A 57 18.78 -29.67 1.15
C GLY A 57 17.64 -29.52 0.14
N VAL A 58 16.44 -29.05 0.57
CA VAL A 58 15.30 -28.82 -0.33
C VAL A 58 15.32 -27.36 -0.82
N LYS A 59 15.30 -27.13 -2.12
CA LYS A 59 15.26 -25.78 -2.70
C LYS A 59 13.87 -25.17 -2.56
N PRO A 60 13.65 -24.09 -1.77
CA PRO A 60 12.35 -23.45 -1.56
C PRO A 60 12.04 -22.45 -2.68
N THR A 61 12.01 -22.90 -3.93
CA THR A 61 11.89 -22.04 -5.13
C THR A 61 10.63 -21.19 -5.11
N LEU A 62 9.47 -21.80 -4.89
CA LEU A 62 8.19 -21.10 -4.86
C LEU A 62 8.13 -20.09 -3.68
N LEU A 63 8.57 -20.47 -2.49
CA LEU A 63 8.56 -19.59 -1.31
C LEU A 63 9.49 -18.37 -1.52
N ASN A 64 10.64 -18.57 -2.15
CA ASN A 64 11.53 -17.48 -2.52
C ASN A 64 10.90 -16.54 -3.56
N ALA A 65 10.18 -17.09 -4.55
CA ALA A 65 9.46 -16.29 -5.54
C ALA A 65 8.35 -15.46 -4.89
N VAL A 66 7.57 -16.04 -3.97
CA VAL A 66 6.54 -15.33 -3.18
C VAL A 66 7.18 -14.18 -2.38
N LYS A 67 8.25 -14.45 -1.64
CA LYS A 67 8.97 -13.43 -0.86
C LYS A 67 9.52 -12.30 -1.73
N LYS A 68 10.09 -12.63 -2.91
CA LYS A 68 10.56 -11.65 -3.89
C LYS A 68 9.42 -10.80 -4.42
N THR A 69 8.31 -11.41 -4.82
CA THR A 69 7.11 -10.72 -5.32
C THR A 69 6.55 -9.76 -4.27
N ASN A 70 6.47 -10.18 -3.01
CA ASN A 70 6.01 -9.32 -1.91
C ASN A 70 6.88 -8.06 -1.76
N ARG A 71 8.21 -8.22 -1.79
CA ARG A 71 9.15 -7.09 -1.69
C ARG A 71 9.05 -6.11 -2.87
N LEU A 72 8.73 -6.61 -4.06
CA LEU A 72 8.60 -5.79 -5.27
C LEU A 72 7.40 -4.84 -5.21
N GLN A 73 6.38 -5.12 -4.41
CA GLN A 73 5.17 -4.29 -4.35
C GLN A 73 5.49 -2.84 -3.95
N ILE A 74 6.34 -2.62 -2.97
CA ILE A 74 6.75 -1.27 -2.57
C ILE A 74 7.55 -0.57 -3.68
N SER A 75 8.36 -1.31 -4.42
CA SER A 75 9.09 -0.74 -5.56
C SER A 75 8.15 -0.32 -6.69
N ASN A 76 7.10 -1.09 -6.95
CA ASN A 76 6.06 -0.75 -7.93
C ASN A 76 5.31 0.53 -7.52
N ILE A 77 4.92 0.66 -6.26
CA ILE A 77 4.30 1.89 -5.72
C ILE A 77 5.26 3.08 -5.87
N MET A 78 6.54 2.91 -5.55
CA MET A 78 7.55 3.96 -5.72
C MET A 78 7.71 4.39 -7.19
N THR A 79 7.63 3.45 -8.12
CA THR A 79 7.65 3.75 -9.56
C THR A 79 6.43 4.59 -9.98
N LEU A 80 5.23 4.23 -9.52
CA LEU A 80 4.01 5.02 -9.75
C LEU A 80 4.13 6.44 -9.19
N ILE A 81 4.68 6.60 -7.99
CA ILE A 81 4.91 7.92 -7.38
C ILE A 81 5.85 8.73 -8.28
N LYS A 82 7.02 8.20 -8.62
CA LYS A 82 8.04 8.89 -9.42
C LYS A 82 7.51 9.28 -10.80
N HIS A 83 6.77 8.39 -11.45
CA HIS A 83 6.17 8.67 -12.76
C HIS A 83 5.20 9.85 -12.72
N ASN A 84 4.40 9.98 -11.67
CA ASN A 84 3.33 10.98 -11.60
C ASN A 84 3.72 12.31 -10.95
N ILE A 85 4.63 12.31 -9.99
CA ILE A 85 5.04 13.54 -9.29
C ILE A 85 6.50 13.94 -9.54
N GLY A 86 7.24 13.12 -10.28
CA GLY A 86 8.64 13.37 -10.64
C GLY A 86 9.59 13.20 -9.44
N LYS A 87 10.55 14.10 -9.30
CA LYS A 87 11.52 14.10 -8.22
C LYS A 87 10.84 14.17 -6.86
N ILE A 88 11.16 13.24 -5.97
CA ILE A 88 10.47 13.05 -4.68
C ILE A 88 10.93 14.06 -3.61
N GLN A 89 12.19 14.49 -3.69
CA GLN A 89 12.78 15.44 -2.73
C GLN A 89 11.92 16.69 -2.56
N GLY A 90 11.60 17.05 -1.31
CA GLY A 90 10.78 18.20 -0.94
C GLY A 90 9.29 18.05 -1.23
N LYS A 91 8.83 16.95 -1.85
CA LYS A 91 7.40 16.74 -2.12
C LYS A 91 6.64 16.42 -0.85
N LYS A 92 5.43 16.98 -0.72
CA LYS A 92 4.51 16.68 0.38
C LYS A 92 3.70 15.45 0.01
N ILE A 93 3.96 14.34 0.70
CA ILE A 93 3.34 13.03 0.44
C ILE A 93 2.63 12.57 1.71
N THR A 94 1.38 12.16 1.58
CA THR A 94 0.58 11.65 2.70
C THR A 94 0.46 10.14 2.62
N ILE A 95 0.73 9.46 3.74
CA ILE A 95 0.50 8.03 3.90
C ILE A 95 -0.72 7.84 4.81
N LEU A 96 -1.71 7.17 4.28
CA LEU A 96 -2.96 6.81 4.97
C LEU A 96 -2.90 5.33 5.36
N GLY A 97 -2.63 5.09 6.64
CA GLY A 97 -2.44 3.75 7.21
C GLY A 97 -0.99 3.30 7.21
N VAL A 98 -0.50 2.95 8.40
CA VAL A 98 0.83 2.39 8.64
C VAL A 98 0.78 1.12 9.50
N ALA A 99 -0.35 0.80 10.13
CA ALA A 99 -0.60 -0.52 10.69
C ALA A 99 -0.57 -1.58 9.57
N PHE A 100 -0.08 -2.81 9.85
CA PHE A 100 0.01 -3.85 8.82
C PHE A 100 -1.36 -4.38 8.35
N LYS A 101 -2.40 -4.22 9.18
CA LYS A 101 -3.82 -4.50 8.87
C LYS A 101 -4.72 -3.55 9.67
N PRO A 102 -6.02 -3.43 9.36
CA PRO A 102 -6.94 -2.64 10.17
C PRO A 102 -7.14 -3.25 11.58
N ASN A 103 -7.69 -2.44 12.47
CA ASN A 103 -8.06 -2.79 13.85
C ASN A 103 -6.90 -3.15 14.79
N THR A 104 -5.66 -2.76 14.46
CA THR A 104 -4.48 -2.91 15.31
C THR A 104 -3.57 -1.68 15.25
N ASP A 105 -2.71 -1.51 16.24
CA ASP A 105 -1.62 -0.54 16.27
C ASP A 105 -0.26 -1.14 15.87
N ASP A 106 -0.25 -2.44 15.50
CA ASP A 106 0.96 -3.18 15.14
C ASP A 106 1.52 -2.74 13.79
N VAL A 107 2.77 -2.31 13.80
CA VAL A 107 3.50 -1.79 12.64
C VAL A 107 4.64 -2.73 12.19
N ARG A 108 4.77 -3.91 12.80
CA ARG A 108 5.83 -4.87 12.47
C ARG A 108 5.73 -5.33 11.02
N ASP A 109 6.84 -5.27 10.29
CA ASP A 109 6.91 -5.61 8.85
C ASP A 109 5.80 -4.97 8.00
N SER A 110 5.28 -3.80 8.43
CA SER A 110 4.25 -3.08 7.69
C SER A 110 4.80 -2.51 6.39
N MET A 111 4.08 -2.76 5.29
CA MET A 111 4.36 -2.17 3.98
C MET A 111 4.23 -0.63 4.00
N GLY A 112 3.33 -0.08 4.84
CA GLY A 112 3.21 1.36 5.06
C GLY A 112 4.47 1.95 5.68
N ILE A 113 5.03 1.32 6.70
CA ILE A 113 6.30 1.72 7.34
C ILE A 113 7.46 1.64 6.34
N GLU A 114 7.53 0.58 5.54
CA GLU A 114 8.59 0.44 4.53
C GLU A 114 8.51 1.54 3.46
N LEU A 115 7.31 1.89 3.02
CA LEU A 115 7.10 2.99 2.07
C LEU A 115 7.51 4.33 2.68
N VAL A 116 7.09 4.64 3.91
CA VAL A 116 7.49 5.87 4.63
C VAL A 116 9.02 5.95 4.72
N ARG A 117 9.69 4.86 5.11
CA ARG A 117 11.16 4.83 5.22
C ARG A 117 11.85 5.18 3.90
N LYS A 118 11.37 4.63 2.77
CA LYS A 118 11.91 4.95 1.44
C LYS A 118 11.65 6.41 1.04
N LEU A 119 10.46 6.94 1.31
CA LEU A 119 10.11 8.32 0.98
C LEU A 119 10.92 9.33 1.79
N VAL A 120 11.07 9.10 3.10
CA VAL A 120 11.89 9.93 4.00
C VAL A 120 13.36 9.91 3.54
N LYS A 121 13.91 8.73 3.22
CA LYS A 121 15.28 8.59 2.70
C LYS A 121 15.50 9.37 1.40
N LEU A 122 14.47 9.54 0.57
CA LEU A 122 14.51 10.32 -0.66
C LEU A 122 14.19 11.81 -0.46
N GLY A 123 14.09 12.28 0.80
CA GLY A 123 13.87 13.67 1.15
C GLY A 123 12.43 14.17 0.95
N ALA A 124 11.44 13.28 0.95
CA ALA A 124 10.03 13.70 0.95
C ALA A 124 9.62 14.31 2.29
N ASN A 125 8.71 15.29 2.27
CA ASN A 125 7.99 15.77 3.43
C ASN A 125 6.77 14.85 3.67
N VAL A 126 6.96 13.80 4.45
CA VAL A 126 5.93 12.78 4.68
C VAL A 126 5.01 13.19 5.82
N THR A 127 3.69 13.11 5.58
CA THR A 127 2.66 13.20 6.61
C THR A 127 2.00 11.83 6.76
N ILE A 128 1.85 11.37 8.00
CA ILE A 128 1.28 10.06 8.32
C ILE A 128 -0.03 10.26 9.07
N HIS A 129 -1.05 9.55 8.63
CA HIS A 129 -2.30 9.36 9.36
C HIS A 129 -2.55 7.86 9.53
N ASP A 130 -2.86 7.47 10.75
CA ASP A 130 -3.34 6.12 11.07
C ASP A 130 -4.25 6.22 12.31
N PRO A 131 -5.41 5.55 12.34
CA PRO A 131 -6.33 5.63 13.48
C PRO A 131 -5.77 5.09 14.80
N LYS A 132 -4.80 4.16 14.77
CA LYS A 132 -4.28 3.49 15.98
C LYS A 132 -2.75 3.46 16.09
N ALA A 133 -2.01 3.45 14.98
CA ALA A 133 -0.59 3.12 14.97
C ALA A 133 0.37 4.32 15.05
N LEU A 134 -0.14 5.55 15.29
CA LEU A 134 0.71 6.75 15.29
C LEU A 134 1.80 6.70 16.36
N ASP A 135 1.49 6.25 17.57
CA ASP A 135 2.46 6.24 18.68
C ASP A 135 3.61 5.25 18.44
N ASN A 136 3.29 4.05 17.92
CA ASN A 136 4.32 3.09 17.52
C ASN A 136 5.14 3.60 16.33
N THR A 137 4.53 4.34 15.42
CA THR A 137 5.22 4.93 14.26
C THR A 137 6.16 6.06 14.66
N ARG A 138 5.79 6.89 15.64
CA ARG A 138 6.68 7.96 16.20
C ARG A 138 7.98 7.39 16.74
N LYS A 139 7.93 6.22 17.39
CA LYS A 139 9.12 5.52 17.93
C LYS A 139 10.08 5.06 16.83
N ILE A 140 9.59 4.88 15.59
CA ILE A 140 10.42 4.42 14.46
C ILE A 140 11.10 5.58 13.73
N PHE A 141 10.40 6.71 13.54
CA PHE A 141 10.88 7.79 12.67
C PHE A 141 11.44 9.02 13.40
N HIS A 142 11.32 9.09 14.73
CA HIS A 142 11.99 10.11 15.58
C HIS A 142 11.92 11.55 15.00
N GLY A 143 10.74 12.00 14.55
CA GLY A 143 10.54 13.35 14.00
C GLY A 143 10.81 13.53 12.50
N ASN A 144 11.28 12.50 11.79
CA ASN A 144 11.49 12.55 10.34
C ASN A 144 10.20 12.49 9.49
N ALA A 145 9.04 12.50 10.14
CA ALA A 145 7.73 12.55 9.51
C ALA A 145 6.77 13.40 10.35
N LYS A 146 5.74 13.94 9.73
CA LYS A 146 4.63 14.63 10.40
C LYS A 146 3.51 13.64 10.69
N TYR A 147 2.78 13.88 11.78
CA TYR A 147 1.69 13.01 12.22
C TYR A 147 0.42 13.81 12.38
N THR A 148 -0.70 13.26 12.01
CA THR A 148 -2.02 13.89 12.16
C THR A 148 -3.09 12.86 12.48
N THR A 149 -4.08 13.28 13.26
CA THR A 149 -5.21 12.44 13.69
C THR A 149 -6.45 12.59 12.82
N THR A 150 -6.43 13.51 11.83
CA THR A 150 -7.58 13.69 10.92
C THR A 150 -7.17 13.54 9.48
N ILE A 151 -8.02 12.90 8.67
CA ILE A 151 -7.82 12.72 7.23
C ILE A 151 -7.71 14.08 6.51
N SER A 152 -8.55 15.05 6.88
CA SER A 152 -8.53 16.38 6.25
C SER A 152 -7.20 17.11 6.47
N SER A 153 -6.65 17.04 7.68
CA SER A 153 -5.32 17.60 7.97
C SER A 153 -4.21 16.85 7.24
N ALA A 154 -4.32 15.53 7.13
CA ALA A 154 -3.37 14.71 6.39
C ALA A 154 -3.32 15.07 4.91
N LEU A 155 -4.46 15.33 4.28
CA LEU A 155 -4.57 15.65 2.86
C LEU A 155 -4.25 17.11 2.54
N LYS A 156 -4.20 18.01 3.54
CA LYS A 156 -3.99 19.44 3.32
C LYS A 156 -2.62 19.73 2.67
N ASN A 157 -2.66 20.36 1.49
CA ASN A 157 -1.48 20.75 0.72
C ASN A 157 -0.58 19.57 0.28
N CYS A 158 -1.02 18.31 0.35
CA CYS A 158 -0.24 17.20 -0.17
C CYS A 158 -0.33 17.15 -1.71
N GLN A 159 0.68 16.55 -2.32
CA GLN A 159 0.79 16.36 -3.76
C GLN A 159 0.43 14.94 -4.18
N CYS A 160 0.53 14.01 -3.23
CA CYS A 160 0.18 12.61 -3.42
C CYS A 160 -0.34 12.05 -2.09
N ALA A 161 -1.44 11.33 -2.12
CA ALA A 161 -1.94 10.54 -1.00
C ALA A 161 -1.90 9.06 -1.35
N ILE A 162 -1.43 8.22 -0.42
CA ILE A 162 -1.26 6.79 -0.64
C ILE A 162 -1.96 6.03 0.48
N ILE A 163 -2.92 5.19 0.14
CA ILE A 163 -3.65 4.35 1.08
C ILE A 163 -2.92 3.02 1.19
N MET A 164 -2.40 2.72 2.39
CA MET A 164 -1.60 1.51 2.64
C MET A 164 -2.29 0.50 3.55
N THR A 165 -3.24 0.95 4.39
CA THR A 165 -4.02 0.08 5.28
C THR A 165 -5.52 0.28 5.03
N GLN A 166 -6.28 -0.81 5.02
CA GLN A 166 -7.72 -0.81 4.71
C GLN A 166 -8.56 -0.43 5.95
N TRP A 167 -8.38 0.82 6.44
CA TRP A 167 -9.19 1.36 7.50
C TRP A 167 -10.55 1.82 6.97
N LYS A 168 -11.63 1.48 7.67
CA LYS A 168 -13.00 1.87 7.31
C LYS A 168 -13.18 3.39 7.21
N GLU A 169 -12.42 4.16 7.98
CA GLU A 169 -12.44 5.62 7.97
C GLU A 169 -12.02 6.20 6.61
N TYR A 170 -11.14 5.52 5.86
CA TYR A 170 -10.69 5.99 4.55
C TYR A 170 -11.75 5.83 3.46
N GLU A 171 -12.75 4.98 3.66
CA GLU A 171 -13.93 4.91 2.78
C GLU A 171 -14.72 6.22 2.77
N LYS A 172 -14.55 7.10 3.77
CA LYS A 172 -15.19 8.42 3.82
C LYS A 172 -14.51 9.47 2.94
N ILE A 173 -13.35 9.17 2.35
CA ILE A 173 -12.65 10.07 1.43
C ILE A 173 -13.55 10.31 0.21
N ASN A 174 -13.73 11.58 -0.14
CA ASN A 174 -14.58 12.05 -1.23
C ASN A 174 -14.07 13.39 -1.80
N ASN A 175 -14.76 13.94 -2.78
CA ASN A 175 -14.35 15.18 -3.44
C ASN A 175 -14.25 16.39 -2.50
N LYS A 176 -15.02 16.42 -1.38
CA LYS A 176 -14.93 17.48 -0.36
C LYS A 176 -13.62 17.39 0.44
N THR A 177 -13.16 16.18 0.75
CA THR A 177 -11.93 15.97 1.52
C THR A 177 -10.68 16.20 0.67
N ILE A 178 -10.68 15.76 -0.60
CA ILE A 178 -9.52 15.90 -1.49
C ILE A 178 -9.34 17.31 -2.08
N LYS A 179 -10.32 18.21 -1.93
CA LYS A 179 -10.21 19.58 -2.44
C LYS A 179 -9.02 20.36 -1.87
N TYR A 180 -8.57 19.99 -0.68
CA TYR A 180 -7.44 20.63 0.01
C TYR A 180 -6.06 20.11 -0.44
N MET A 181 -6.00 19.11 -1.30
CA MET A 181 -4.75 18.63 -1.88
C MET A 181 -4.22 19.63 -2.93
N ASN A 182 -2.90 19.82 -2.97
CA ASN A 182 -2.25 20.63 -3.99
C ASN A 182 -2.32 19.98 -5.38
N LYS A 183 -1.95 18.68 -5.44
CA LYS A 183 -2.20 17.82 -6.59
C LYS A 183 -3.12 16.72 -6.14
N LYS A 184 -4.19 16.54 -6.84
CA LYS A 184 -5.17 15.50 -6.53
C LYS A 184 -4.71 14.19 -7.17
N PHE A 185 -3.59 13.63 -6.66
CA PHE A 185 -3.05 12.36 -7.06
C PHE A 185 -3.15 11.36 -5.91
N ILE A 186 -3.88 10.26 -6.14
CA ILE A 186 -4.18 9.24 -5.14
C ILE A 186 -3.72 7.88 -5.63
N ILE A 187 -2.94 7.18 -4.82
CA ILE A 187 -2.62 5.77 -5.00
C ILE A 187 -3.39 4.97 -3.94
N ASP A 188 -4.35 4.19 -4.38
CA ASP A 188 -5.11 3.31 -3.52
C ASP A 188 -4.59 1.87 -3.62
N SER A 189 -3.66 1.53 -2.73
CA SER A 189 -3.09 0.19 -2.74
C SER A 189 -4.01 -0.87 -2.14
N ARG A 190 -5.16 -0.47 -1.59
CA ARG A 190 -6.15 -1.36 -0.96
C ARG A 190 -7.49 -1.39 -1.70
N ARG A 191 -7.65 -0.60 -2.77
CA ARG A 191 -8.83 -0.56 -3.64
C ARG A 191 -10.13 -0.16 -2.94
N ILE A 192 -10.04 0.50 -1.78
CA ILE A 192 -11.21 0.87 -0.96
C ILE A 192 -12.01 2.05 -1.53
N LEU A 193 -11.44 2.78 -2.49
CA LEU A 193 -12.07 3.89 -3.18
C LEU A 193 -12.42 3.56 -4.65
N SER A 194 -12.27 2.32 -5.10
CA SER A 194 -12.43 1.92 -6.52
C SER A 194 -13.81 2.25 -7.09
N ASN A 195 -14.86 2.22 -6.28
CA ASN A 195 -16.23 2.53 -6.70
C ASN A 195 -16.60 4.02 -6.56
N LYS A 196 -15.61 4.92 -6.31
CA LYS A 196 -15.86 6.34 -6.12
C LYS A 196 -15.47 7.16 -7.34
N ASN A 197 -16.36 8.04 -7.76
CA ASN A 197 -16.06 9.06 -8.75
C ASN A 197 -15.31 10.23 -8.08
N LEU A 198 -13.98 10.13 -8.02
CA LEU A 198 -13.11 11.14 -7.44
C LEU A 198 -12.59 12.09 -8.53
N ASN A 199 -12.73 13.39 -8.30
CA ASN A 199 -12.09 14.41 -9.15
C ASN A 199 -10.57 14.48 -8.82
N ALA A 200 -9.88 13.39 -9.12
CA ALA A 200 -8.46 13.17 -8.85
C ALA A 200 -7.85 12.23 -9.88
N LYS A 201 -6.55 12.33 -10.11
CA LYS A 201 -5.80 11.29 -10.79
C LYS A 201 -5.67 10.11 -9.83
N TYR A 202 -6.45 9.07 -10.07
CA TYR A 202 -6.60 7.91 -9.18
C TYR A 202 -5.94 6.69 -9.78
N TYR A 203 -5.13 6.00 -9.00
CA TYR A 203 -4.51 4.72 -9.32
C TYR A 203 -4.83 3.70 -8.23
N ALA A 204 -5.26 2.51 -8.64
CA ALA A 204 -5.43 1.37 -7.75
C ALA A 204 -4.54 0.21 -8.21
N ILE A 205 -4.01 -0.57 -7.26
CA ILE A 205 -3.23 -1.76 -7.60
C ILE A 205 -4.13 -2.75 -8.36
N GLY A 206 -3.65 -3.24 -9.51
CA GLY A 206 -4.37 -4.18 -10.36
C GLY A 206 -5.51 -3.57 -11.19
N LEU A 207 -5.56 -2.25 -11.33
CA LEU A 207 -6.45 -1.55 -12.26
C LEU A 207 -5.63 -1.12 -13.47
N GLY A 208 -5.95 -1.67 -14.65
CA GLY A 208 -5.35 -1.28 -15.93
C GLY A 208 -5.88 0.08 -16.36
N GLN A 209 -5.00 1.05 -16.51
CA GLN A 209 -5.33 2.39 -16.97
C GLN A 209 -4.61 2.66 -18.28
N LYS A 210 -5.24 3.42 -19.18
CA LYS A 210 -4.53 3.99 -20.31
C LYS A 210 -3.47 4.96 -19.78
N ILE A 211 -2.22 4.67 -20.11
CA ILE A 211 -1.05 5.48 -19.75
C ILE A 211 -1.01 6.73 -20.64
#